data_209ed75d3b9b2af063dec870b9c5c9b5
#
_entry.id   209ed75d3b9b2af063dec870b9c5c9b5
#
_cell.length_a   1.000
_cell.length_b   1.000
_cell.length_c   1.000
_cell.angle_alpha   90.00
_cell.angle_beta   90.00
_cell.angle_gamma   90.00
#
_symmetry.space_group_name_H-M   'P 1'
#
loop_
_entity.id
_entity.type
_entity.pdbx_description
1 polymer ?
#
loop_
_entity_poly.entity_id
_entity_poly.type
_entity_poly.pdbx_seq_one_letter_code
_entity_poly.pdbx_strand_id
1 'polypeptide(L)'
;MFINGSKGRFRSQKYDTWINEAGWELARQRPSKHEGQVSLSFEFQDGRDNRKRDISNLVKAPEDLLVKHGIIKADDNSIVRKIDLAWNPEVEGVRITIRPVSEGA
;
A
#
# COMPACT_ATOMS: atom_id res chain seq x y z
N MET A 1 -7.70 -4.53 -1.99
CA MET A 1 -7.06 -5.53 -1.15
C MET A 1 -6.72 -4.95 0.21
N PHE A 2 -6.71 -5.80 1.23
CA PHE A 2 -6.43 -5.41 2.60
C PHE A 2 -5.15 -6.04 3.09
N ILE A 3 -4.35 -5.26 3.81
CA ILE A 3 -3.11 -5.73 4.41
C ILE A 3 -3.07 -5.24 5.84
N ASN A 4 -2.95 -6.18 6.80
CA ASN A 4 -2.80 -5.83 8.20
C ASN A 4 -1.38 -5.39 8.46
N GLY A 5 -1.23 -4.28 9.17
CA GLY A 5 0.07 -3.77 9.52
C GLY A 5 0.77 -4.62 10.56
N SER A 6 2.07 -4.63 10.48
CA SER A 6 2.90 -5.28 11.47
C SER A 6 2.92 -4.49 12.77
N LYS A 7 3.17 -5.18 13.86
CA LYS A 7 3.34 -4.56 15.17
C LYS A 7 4.80 -4.48 15.59
N GLY A 8 5.72 -4.61 14.67
CA GLY A 8 7.13 -4.52 14.99
C GLY A 8 7.51 -3.27 15.76
N ARG A 9 8.52 -3.36 16.61
CA ARG A 9 8.89 -2.28 17.51
C ARG A 9 10.04 -1.43 17.01
N PHE A 10 10.98 -2.06 16.34
CA PHE A 10 12.17 -1.38 15.84
C PHE A 10 11.95 -0.99 14.40
N ARG A 11 12.44 0.18 14.03
CA ARG A 11 12.12 0.74 12.73
C ARG A 11 12.48 -0.20 11.57
N SER A 12 13.70 -0.67 11.51
CA SER A 12 14.14 -1.55 10.42
C SER A 12 13.49 -2.92 10.49
N GLN A 13 13.42 -3.50 11.69
CA GLN A 13 12.74 -4.77 11.88
C GLN A 13 11.25 -4.65 11.62
N LYS A 14 10.69 -3.53 12.00
CA LYS A 14 9.28 -3.28 11.78
C LYS A 14 8.97 -3.26 10.30
N TYR A 15 9.80 -2.60 9.52
CA TYR A 15 9.62 -2.54 8.08
C TYR A 15 9.74 -3.94 7.46
N ASP A 16 10.80 -4.67 7.80
CA ASP A 16 11.05 -5.99 7.25
C ASP A 16 9.94 -6.96 7.62
N THR A 17 9.51 -6.94 8.88
CA THR A 17 8.43 -7.79 9.34
C THR A 17 7.15 -7.46 8.61
N TRP A 18 6.85 -6.17 8.46
CA TRP A 18 5.65 -5.74 7.76
C TRP A 18 5.66 -6.18 6.30
N ILE A 19 6.80 -6.01 5.62
CA ILE A 19 6.93 -6.42 4.22
C ILE A 19 6.69 -7.91 4.06
N ASN A 20 7.24 -8.71 4.96
CA ASN A 20 7.08 -10.16 4.89
C ASN A 20 5.63 -10.58 5.16
N GLU A 21 5.03 -10.07 6.22
CA GLU A 21 3.65 -10.40 6.57
C GLU A 21 2.67 -9.89 5.53
N ALA A 22 2.87 -8.67 5.08
CA ALA A 22 2.02 -8.09 4.06
C ALA A 22 2.18 -8.82 2.74
N GLY A 23 3.38 -9.31 2.44
CA GLY A 23 3.63 -10.11 1.26
C GLY A 23 2.82 -11.40 1.25
N TRP A 24 2.73 -12.08 2.41
CA TRP A 24 1.91 -13.26 2.54
C TRP A 24 0.43 -12.95 2.33
N GLU A 25 -0.06 -11.86 2.93
CA GLU A 25 -1.45 -11.44 2.76
C GLU A 25 -1.74 -11.11 1.30
N LEU A 26 -0.82 -10.41 0.66
CA LEU A 26 -0.97 -10.01 -0.73
C LEU A 26 -1.00 -11.22 -1.65
N ALA A 27 -0.08 -12.17 -1.44
CA ALA A 27 -0.02 -13.39 -2.25
C ALA A 27 -1.30 -14.20 -2.09
N ARG A 28 -1.84 -14.27 -0.88
CA ARG A 28 -3.07 -15.00 -0.60
C ARG A 28 -4.27 -14.41 -1.32
N GLN A 29 -4.32 -13.09 -1.44
CA GLN A 29 -5.43 -12.39 -2.10
C GLN A 29 -5.35 -12.47 -3.62
N ARG A 30 -4.20 -12.83 -4.17
CA ARG A 30 -3.98 -12.97 -5.62
C ARG A 30 -4.46 -11.74 -6.40
N PRO A 31 -3.95 -10.55 -6.09
CA PRO A 31 -4.39 -9.36 -6.80
C PRO A 31 -3.98 -9.39 -8.26
N SER A 32 -4.76 -8.73 -9.09
CA SER A 32 -4.43 -8.61 -10.51
C SER A 32 -3.18 -7.77 -10.69
N LYS A 33 -2.37 -8.15 -11.66
CA LYS A 33 -1.17 -7.39 -12.01
C LYS A 33 -1.51 -6.38 -13.08
N HIS A 34 -0.90 -5.20 -12.98
CA HIS A 34 -1.16 -4.10 -13.90
C HIS A 34 0.11 -3.80 -14.68
N GLU A 35 0.01 -3.82 -16.00
CA GLU A 35 1.19 -3.60 -16.84
C GLU A 35 1.35 -2.16 -17.28
N GLY A 36 0.31 -1.38 -17.26
CA GLY A 36 0.33 0.01 -17.68
C GLY A 36 0.30 0.97 -16.52
N GLN A 37 -0.05 2.20 -16.82
CA GLN A 37 -0.13 3.26 -15.82
C GLN A 37 -1.32 3.03 -14.89
N VAL A 38 -1.15 3.39 -13.63
CA VAL A 38 -2.15 3.17 -12.60
C VAL A 38 -2.35 4.40 -11.74
N SER A 39 -3.50 4.44 -11.11
CA SER A 39 -3.84 5.35 -10.02
C SER A 39 -3.94 4.50 -8.76
N LEU A 40 -3.31 4.94 -7.69
CA LEU A 40 -3.30 4.22 -6.41
C LEU A 40 -4.12 4.98 -5.38
N SER A 41 -4.82 4.23 -4.55
CA SER A 41 -5.54 4.78 -3.42
C SER A 41 -5.21 3.95 -2.20
N PHE A 42 -4.76 4.59 -1.14
CA PHE A 42 -4.42 3.93 0.11
C PHE A 42 -5.31 4.48 1.22
N GLU A 43 -5.95 3.58 1.94
CA GLU A 43 -6.69 3.93 3.15
C GLU A 43 -6.01 3.25 4.31
N PHE A 44 -5.52 4.05 5.25
CA PHE A 44 -4.80 3.54 6.42
C PHE A 44 -5.69 3.51 7.63
N GLN A 45 -5.49 2.52 8.47
CA GLN A 45 -6.22 2.39 9.72
C GLN A 45 -6.00 3.61 10.59
N ASP A 46 -7.11 4.19 11.07
CA ASP A 46 -7.09 5.33 11.97
C ASP A 46 -7.75 4.93 13.29
N GLY A 47 -7.44 5.67 14.35
CA GLY A 47 -8.06 5.44 15.64
C GLY A 47 -7.57 4.23 16.38
N ARG A 48 -6.49 3.61 15.91
CA ARG A 48 -5.93 2.43 16.54
C ARG A 48 -5.30 2.74 17.90
N ASP A 49 -4.71 3.91 18.01
CA ASP A 49 -4.12 4.40 19.26
C ASP A 49 -4.19 5.93 19.24
N ASN A 50 -3.66 6.55 20.29
CA ASN A 50 -3.72 8.01 20.44
C ASN A 50 -2.56 8.74 19.79
N ARG A 51 -1.74 8.04 19.02
CA ARG A 51 -0.58 8.67 18.40
C ARG A 51 -0.98 9.47 17.18
N LYS A 52 -0.36 10.62 17.05
CA LYS A 52 -0.47 11.39 15.82
C LYS A 52 0.51 10.84 14.80
N ARG A 53 0.05 10.64 13.58
CA ARG A 53 0.87 10.08 12.52
C ARG A 53 0.74 10.90 11.26
N ASP A 54 1.81 10.95 10.52
CA ASP A 54 1.83 11.61 9.22
C ASP A 54 1.54 10.57 8.15
N ILE A 55 0.42 10.74 7.45
CA ILE A 55 -0.02 9.78 6.45
C ILE A 55 0.99 9.62 5.31
N SER A 56 1.68 10.68 4.96
CA SER A 56 2.65 10.61 3.87
C SER A 56 3.86 9.73 4.20
N ASN A 57 4.12 9.50 5.48
CA ASN A 57 5.21 8.62 5.90
C ASN A 57 4.83 7.14 5.83
N LEU A 58 3.56 6.83 5.61
CA LEU A 58 3.09 5.45 5.62
C LEU A 58 2.99 4.84 4.22
N VAL A 59 3.07 5.65 3.18
CA VAL A 59 2.78 5.18 1.83
C VAL A 59 3.93 4.39 1.22
N LYS A 60 5.16 4.65 1.63
CA LYS A 60 6.34 4.07 0.99
C LYS A 60 6.38 2.55 1.09
N ALA A 61 6.09 2.00 2.26
CA ALA A 61 6.16 0.56 2.46
C ALA A 61 5.13 -0.20 1.61
N PRO A 62 3.84 0.15 1.61
CA PRO A 62 2.89 -0.54 0.74
C PRO A 62 3.18 -0.33 -0.74
N GLU A 63 3.67 0.83 -1.14
CA GLU A 63 4.03 1.08 -2.52
C GLU A 63 5.19 0.19 -2.95
N ASP A 64 6.24 0.09 -2.13
CA ASP A 64 7.36 -0.81 -2.39
C ASP A 64 6.91 -2.26 -2.49
N LEU A 65 5.94 -2.65 -1.68
CA LEU A 65 5.40 -4.00 -1.69
C LEU A 65 4.75 -4.32 -3.04
N LEU A 66 3.99 -3.37 -3.59
CA LEU A 66 3.36 -3.58 -4.89
C LEU A 66 4.38 -3.79 -6.00
N VAL A 67 5.47 -3.04 -5.97
CA VAL A 67 6.54 -3.20 -6.94
C VAL A 67 7.26 -4.54 -6.75
N LYS A 68 7.56 -4.87 -5.49
CA LYS A 68 8.28 -6.10 -5.17
C LYS A 68 7.54 -7.34 -5.65
N HIS A 69 6.23 -7.33 -5.56
CA HIS A 69 5.40 -8.47 -5.99
C HIS A 69 4.95 -8.36 -7.44
N GLY A 70 5.41 -7.37 -8.16
CA GLY A 70 5.11 -7.24 -9.58
C GLY A 70 3.68 -6.86 -9.88
N ILE A 71 2.96 -6.31 -8.90
CA ILE A 71 1.58 -5.87 -9.10
C ILE A 71 1.54 -4.60 -9.92
N ILE A 72 2.51 -3.72 -9.70
CA ILE A 72 2.79 -2.60 -10.60
C ILE A 72 4.24 -2.69 -11.02
N LYS A 73 4.58 -2.10 -12.16
CA LYS A 73 5.96 -2.23 -12.69
C LYS A 73 6.95 -1.37 -11.96
N ALA A 74 6.55 -0.21 -11.51
CA ALA A 74 7.41 0.74 -10.84
C ALA A 74 6.56 1.71 -10.03
N ASP A 75 7.21 2.49 -9.16
CA ASP A 75 6.51 3.50 -8.38
C ASP A 75 6.82 4.93 -8.83
N ASP A 76 7.48 5.07 -9.96
CA ASP A 76 7.81 6.38 -10.50
C ASP A 76 6.67 6.93 -11.37
N ASN A 77 6.87 8.14 -11.90
CA ASN A 77 5.82 8.84 -12.63
C ASN A 77 5.49 8.23 -13.99
N SER A 78 6.29 7.28 -14.46
CA SER A 78 5.95 6.59 -15.71
C SER A 78 4.84 5.57 -15.50
N ILE A 79 4.63 5.11 -14.28
CA ILE A 79 3.63 4.09 -13.94
C ILE A 79 2.56 4.64 -13.00
N VAL A 80 2.95 5.25 -11.88
CA VAL A 80 2.00 5.77 -10.90
C VAL A 80 1.68 7.23 -11.25
N ARG A 81 0.46 7.47 -11.72
CA ARG A 81 0.06 8.78 -12.18
C ARG A 81 -0.71 9.57 -11.13
N LYS A 82 -1.23 8.90 -10.12
CA LYS A 82 -1.98 9.55 -9.06
C LYS A 82 -1.95 8.70 -7.82
N ILE A 83 -1.84 9.34 -6.66
CA ILE A 83 -1.94 8.66 -5.36
C ILE A 83 -2.92 9.43 -4.49
N ASP A 84 -3.92 8.73 -3.97
CA ASP A 84 -4.83 9.25 -2.97
C ASP A 84 -4.52 8.60 -1.64
N LEU A 85 -4.44 9.40 -0.59
CA LEU A 85 -4.18 8.92 0.76
C LEU A 85 -5.32 9.34 1.67
N ALA A 86 -5.78 8.44 2.50
CA ALA A 86 -6.87 8.73 3.43
C ALA A 86 -6.73 7.90 4.70
N TRP A 87 -7.28 8.41 5.78
CA TRP A 87 -7.46 7.66 7.01
C TRP A 87 -8.86 7.06 7.01
N ASN A 88 -8.98 5.84 7.52
CA ASN A 88 -10.27 5.19 7.60
C ASN A 88 -10.33 4.31 8.85
N PRO A 89 -11.17 4.65 9.85
CA PRO A 89 -11.22 3.88 11.09
C PRO A 89 -11.82 2.48 10.91
N GLU A 90 -12.48 2.23 9.79
CA GLU A 90 -13.08 0.92 9.53
C GLU A 90 -12.13 -0.05 8.83
N VAL A 91 -10.96 0.41 8.44
CA VAL A 91 -9.97 -0.42 7.76
C VAL A 91 -8.99 -0.97 8.80
N GLU A 92 -8.68 -2.25 8.72
CA GLU A 92 -7.59 -2.84 9.49
C GLU A 92 -6.33 -2.85 8.63
N GLY A 93 -5.26 -2.21 9.12
CA GLY A 93 -4.03 -2.10 8.36
C GLY A 93 -4.16 -1.09 7.24
N VAL A 94 -4.04 -1.53 6.01
CA VAL A 94 -4.14 -0.66 4.85
C VAL A 94 -4.99 -1.31 3.77
N ARG A 95 -5.87 -0.53 3.18
CA ARG A 95 -6.62 -0.94 1.99
C ARG A 95 -5.98 -0.27 0.79
N ILE A 96 -5.63 -1.07 -0.20
CA ILE A 96 -5.01 -0.57 -1.43
C ILE A 96 -5.97 -0.80 -2.58
N THR A 97 -6.28 0.26 -3.31
CA THR A 97 -7.09 0.19 -4.52
C THR A 97 -6.25 0.64 -5.69
N ILE A 98 -6.19 -0.19 -6.72
CA ILE A 98 -5.41 0.09 -7.92
C ILE A 98 -6.36 0.17 -9.09
N ARG A 99 -6.28 1.27 -9.84
CA ARG A 99 -7.10 1.46 -11.03
C ARG A 99 -6.21 1.77 -12.20
N PRO A 100 -6.45 1.13 -13.35
CA PRO A 100 -5.70 1.48 -14.55
C PRO A 100 -6.05 2.90 -14.99
N VAL A 101 -5.06 3.62 -15.49
CA VAL A 101 -5.29 4.93 -16.07
C VAL A 101 -5.67 4.72 -17.51
N SER A 102 -6.87 5.21 -17.88
CA SER A 102 -7.36 5.07 -19.22
C SER A 102 -6.64 6.07 -20.14
N GLU A 103 -6.09 5.57 -21.23
CA GLU A 103 -5.44 6.42 -22.19
C GLU A 103 -6.45 7.27 -22.93
N GLY A 104 -6.07 8.52 -23.21
CA GLY A 104 -6.94 9.44 -23.90
C GLY A 104 -8.03 10.02 -23.04
N ALA A 105 -8.03 9.69 -21.77
CA ALA A 105 -9.00 10.24 -20.85
C ALA A 105 -8.56 11.61 -20.34
#